data_23e5232de37115d648b635650fa06b28
#
_entry.id   23e5232de37115d648b635650fa06b28
#
_cell.length_a   1.000
_cell.length_b   1.000
_cell.length_c   1.000
_cell.angle_alpha   90.00
_cell.angle_beta   90.00
_cell.angle_gamma   90.00
#
_symmetry.space_group_name_H-M   'P 1'
#
loop_
_entity.id
_entity.type
_entity.pdbx_description
1 polymer ?
#
loop_
_entity_poly.entity_id
_entity_poly.type
_entity_poly.pdbx_seq_one_letter_code
_entity_poly.pdbx_strand_id
1 'polypeptide(L)'
;MSTDPTHSAKAQTHFTSVLKAENLTKQVSSPEGLLTIVHDVSLEIGAGEPVAIVGASGAGKSTLLALLAGLDSPTSGTVWLAGTELTHLDEDGRARLRAQRVGLVFQSFHLIPALTALENVMLPLELVGRSDARRAATETLDRVGLRSRTGHYPRQLSGGEQQRVALARAFVTRPAVLFADEPTGNLDTVTGARIGELLFELNANSQTTLVLVTHDDTLATRCERVFRMEAGKLV
;
A
#
# COMPACT_ATOMS: atom_id res chain seq x y z
N MET A 1 55.25 15.49 -19.46
CA MET A 1 54.12 14.79 -20.11
C MET A 1 53.43 14.00 -19.03
N SER A 2 52.43 14.65 -18.40
CA SER A 2 51.62 14.05 -17.37
C SER A 2 50.27 13.72 -17.97
N THR A 3 49.86 12.48 -17.87
CA THR A 3 48.54 12.01 -18.23
C THR A 3 47.79 11.75 -16.94
N ASP A 4 46.78 12.59 -16.70
CA ASP A 4 45.82 12.51 -15.60
C ASP A 4 44.70 11.55 -16.01
N PRO A 5 44.33 10.50 -15.25
CA PRO A 5 43.14 9.73 -15.48
C PRO A 5 42.02 10.27 -14.59
N THR A 6 41.14 11.05 -15.17
CA THR A 6 39.84 11.44 -14.58
C THR A 6 39.03 10.20 -14.21
N HIS A 7 39.01 9.92 -12.92
CA HIS A 7 38.10 8.94 -12.32
C HIS A 7 36.68 9.58 -12.28
N SER A 8 35.86 9.16 -13.25
CA SER A 8 34.43 9.45 -13.22
C SER A 8 33.80 8.67 -12.05
N ALA A 9 33.64 9.33 -10.91
CA ALA A 9 32.84 8.84 -9.81
C ALA A 9 31.38 8.86 -10.25
N LYS A 10 30.84 7.69 -10.61
CA LYS A 10 29.38 7.49 -10.67
C LYS A 10 28.82 7.80 -9.29
N ALA A 11 28.05 8.87 -9.19
CA ALA A 11 27.27 9.20 -8.03
C ALA A 11 26.32 8.00 -7.76
N GLN A 12 26.63 7.21 -6.76
CA GLN A 12 25.69 6.25 -6.18
C GLN A 12 24.63 7.09 -5.45
N THR A 13 23.49 7.30 -6.09
CA THR A 13 22.29 7.78 -5.43
C THR A 13 21.95 6.74 -4.36
N HIS A 14 22.25 7.05 -3.09
CA HIS A 14 21.76 6.30 -1.96
C HIS A 14 20.22 6.49 -1.92
N PHE A 15 19.51 5.65 -2.63
CA PHE A 15 18.06 5.50 -2.41
C PHE A 15 17.88 4.97 -0.99
N THR A 16 17.39 5.82 -0.11
CA THR A 16 17.03 5.37 1.23
C THR A 16 15.83 4.44 1.09
N SER A 17 16.05 3.14 1.31
CA SER A 17 15.00 2.13 1.27
C SER A 17 13.92 2.46 2.30
N VAL A 18 12.66 2.54 1.85
CA VAL A 18 11.51 2.74 2.75
C VAL A 18 10.86 1.41 3.14
N LEU A 19 11.01 0.41 2.29
CA LEU A 19 10.49 -0.94 2.52
C LEU A 19 11.54 -1.96 2.10
N LYS A 20 11.87 -2.88 3.01
CA LYS A 20 12.82 -3.95 2.75
C LYS A 20 12.31 -5.26 3.34
N ALA A 21 12.47 -6.34 2.61
CA ALA A 21 12.18 -7.69 3.04
C ALA A 21 13.37 -8.60 2.74
N GLU A 22 13.71 -9.47 3.69
CA GLU A 22 14.78 -10.45 3.54
C GLU A 22 14.30 -11.85 3.89
N ASN A 23 14.43 -12.76 2.94
CA ASN A 23 14.13 -14.20 3.05
C ASN A 23 12.75 -14.49 3.64
N LEU A 24 11.73 -13.68 3.27
CA LEU A 24 10.38 -13.84 3.80
C LEU A 24 9.77 -15.16 3.40
N THR A 25 9.33 -15.91 4.40
CA THR A 25 8.56 -17.15 4.21
C THR A 25 7.30 -17.10 5.07
N LYS A 26 6.17 -17.48 4.48
CA LYS A 26 4.91 -17.68 5.19
C LYS A 26 4.38 -19.08 4.96
N GLN A 27 4.19 -19.80 6.05
CA GLN A 27 3.57 -21.11 6.07
C GLN A 27 2.30 -21.07 6.92
N VAL A 28 1.30 -21.81 6.51
CA VAL A 28 0.06 -21.99 7.25
C VAL A 28 -0.26 -23.49 7.38
N SER A 29 -0.86 -23.86 8.48
CA SER A 29 -1.35 -25.23 8.67
C SER A 29 -2.62 -25.44 7.84
N SER A 30 -2.66 -26.48 7.03
CA SER A 30 -3.84 -26.94 6.31
C SER A 30 -4.18 -28.38 6.71
N PRO A 31 -5.39 -28.87 6.42
CA PRO A 31 -5.74 -30.28 6.67
C PRO A 31 -4.81 -31.28 5.97
N GLU A 32 -4.16 -30.86 4.88
CA GLU A 32 -3.26 -31.67 4.06
C GLU A 32 -1.78 -31.54 4.48
N GLY A 33 -1.48 -30.70 5.49
CA GLY A 33 -0.13 -30.44 5.97
C GLY A 33 0.25 -28.96 5.94
N LEU A 34 1.55 -28.63 6.01
CA LEU A 34 2.06 -27.27 5.91
C LEU A 34 2.01 -26.78 4.46
N LEU A 35 1.28 -25.68 4.25
CA LEU A 35 1.23 -24.98 2.95
C LEU A 35 2.13 -23.75 3.02
N THR A 36 3.12 -23.67 2.12
CA THR A 36 3.96 -22.48 1.96
C THR A 36 3.30 -21.54 0.96
N ILE A 37 2.87 -20.35 1.43
CA ILE A 37 2.20 -19.32 0.61
C ILE A 37 3.20 -18.33 0.05
N VAL A 38 4.21 -17.94 0.84
CA VAL A 38 5.33 -17.08 0.43
C VAL A 38 6.60 -17.83 0.75
N HIS A 39 7.54 -17.90 -0.20
CA HIS A 39 8.73 -18.73 -0.09
C HIS A 39 9.98 -17.93 -0.44
N ASP A 40 10.80 -17.60 0.57
CA ASP A 40 12.12 -17.00 0.45
C ASP A 40 12.13 -15.73 -0.42
N VAL A 41 11.19 -14.82 -0.15
CA VAL A 41 11.05 -13.57 -0.89
C VAL A 41 11.95 -12.50 -0.29
N SER A 42 12.81 -11.90 -1.12
CA SER A 42 13.61 -10.73 -0.77
C SER A 42 13.37 -9.61 -1.77
N LEU A 43 13.12 -8.38 -1.28
CA LEU A 43 12.91 -7.20 -2.10
C LEU A 43 13.30 -5.93 -1.33
N GLU A 44 13.57 -4.87 -2.08
CA GLU A 44 13.84 -3.55 -1.54
C GLU A 44 13.16 -2.50 -2.42
N ILE A 45 12.49 -1.52 -1.80
CA ILE A 45 11.72 -0.46 -2.47
C ILE A 45 12.19 0.89 -1.93
N GLY A 46 12.54 1.80 -2.83
CA GLY A 46 12.97 3.15 -2.52
C GLY A 46 11.82 4.06 -2.08
N ALA A 47 12.15 5.16 -1.40
CA ALA A 47 11.17 6.16 -1.02
C ALA A 47 10.59 6.87 -2.25
N GLY A 48 9.26 6.98 -2.32
CA GLY A 48 8.53 7.59 -3.43
C GLY A 48 8.37 6.70 -4.67
N GLU A 49 8.97 5.51 -4.69
CA GLU A 49 8.93 4.58 -5.83
C GLU A 49 7.56 3.89 -5.94
N PRO A 50 6.84 4.01 -7.07
CA PRO A 50 5.65 3.19 -7.33
C PRO A 50 6.08 1.83 -7.89
N VAL A 51 5.70 0.73 -7.21
CA VAL A 51 5.98 -0.64 -7.65
C VAL A 51 4.70 -1.45 -7.78
N ALA A 52 4.67 -2.37 -8.74
CA ALA A 52 3.59 -3.34 -8.89
C ALA A 52 4.06 -4.75 -8.51
N ILE A 53 3.17 -5.51 -7.86
CA ILE A 53 3.31 -6.95 -7.66
C ILE A 53 2.23 -7.63 -8.48
N VAL A 54 2.63 -8.37 -9.51
CA VAL A 54 1.72 -9.04 -10.45
C VAL A 54 1.88 -10.57 -10.35
N GLY A 55 0.89 -11.31 -10.83
CA GLY A 55 0.91 -12.79 -10.86
C GLY A 55 -0.49 -13.38 -10.86
N ALA A 56 -0.59 -14.68 -11.09
CA ALA A 56 -1.87 -15.39 -11.11
C ALA A 56 -2.63 -15.28 -9.76
N SER A 57 -3.94 -15.54 -9.80
CA SER A 57 -4.72 -15.70 -8.57
C SER A 57 -4.14 -16.86 -7.73
N GLY A 58 -4.02 -16.68 -6.42
CA GLY A 58 -3.41 -17.68 -5.54
C GLY A 58 -1.87 -17.69 -5.54
N ALA A 59 -1.18 -16.83 -6.30
CA ALA A 59 0.29 -16.77 -6.30
C ALA A 59 0.90 -16.27 -4.98
N GLY A 60 0.09 -15.80 -4.00
CA GLY A 60 0.55 -15.31 -2.70
C GLY A 60 0.69 -13.78 -2.59
N LYS A 61 0.27 -13.01 -3.60
CA LYS A 61 0.44 -11.54 -3.67
C LYS A 61 -0.16 -10.79 -2.48
N SER A 62 -1.42 -11.04 -2.14
CA SER A 62 -2.09 -10.39 -1.00
C SER A 62 -1.46 -10.79 0.33
N THR A 63 -0.96 -12.04 0.44
CA THR A 63 -0.21 -12.49 1.62
C THR A 63 1.13 -11.76 1.73
N LEU A 64 1.87 -11.64 0.64
CA LEU A 64 3.12 -10.85 0.61
C LEU A 64 2.84 -9.39 1.01
N LEU A 65 1.80 -8.77 0.44
CA LEU A 65 1.40 -7.41 0.82
C LEU A 65 1.09 -7.32 2.32
N ALA A 66 0.34 -8.28 2.88
CA ALA A 66 0.00 -8.29 4.30
C ALA A 66 1.23 -8.39 5.21
N LEU A 67 2.23 -9.19 4.83
CA LEU A 67 3.51 -9.28 5.54
C LEU A 67 4.29 -7.96 5.48
N LEU A 68 4.39 -7.36 4.29
CA LEU A 68 5.10 -6.10 4.06
C LEU A 68 4.44 -4.93 4.80
N ALA A 69 3.11 -4.93 4.91
CA ALA A 69 2.33 -3.93 5.64
C ALA A 69 2.29 -4.16 7.15
N GLY A 70 2.84 -5.28 7.66
CA GLY A 70 2.78 -5.67 9.06
C GLY A 70 1.37 -6.03 9.54
N LEU A 71 0.47 -6.44 8.62
CA LEU A 71 -0.87 -6.96 8.94
C LEU A 71 -0.80 -8.42 9.39
N ASP A 72 0.23 -9.13 8.97
CA ASP A 72 0.50 -10.51 9.35
C ASP A 72 2.00 -10.66 9.66
N SER A 73 2.37 -11.73 10.35
CA SER A 73 3.77 -12.02 10.68
C SER A 73 4.30 -13.15 9.81
N PRO A 74 5.53 -13.05 9.30
CA PRO A 74 6.16 -14.13 8.57
C PRO A 74 6.46 -15.32 9.49
N THR A 75 6.58 -16.50 8.92
CA THR A 75 7.08 -17.70 9.62
C THR A 75 8.60 -17.59 9.82
N SER A 76 9.31 -17.00 8.85
CA SER A 76 10.73 -16.66 8.92
C SER A 76 11.06 -15.50 7.99
N GLY A 77 12.25 -14.91 8.18
CA GLY A 77 12.69 -13.73 7.46
C GLY A 77 12.32 -12.44 8.20
N THR A 78 12.70 -11.30 7.65
CA THR A 78 12.56 -9.98 8.29
C THR A 78 11.96 -8.95 7.34
N VAL A 79 11.21 -7.99 7.91
CA VAL A 79 10.64 -6.84 7.19
C VAL A 79 11.01 -5.55 7.90
N TRP A 80 11.51 -4.58 7.15
CA TRP A 80 11.72 -3.20 7.60
C TRP A 80 10.78 -2.26 6.84
N LEU A 81 10.11 -1.37 7.56
CA LEU A 81 9.24 -0.34 7.02
C LEU A 81 9.61 1.00 7.65
N ALA A 82 9.91 1.98 6.80
CA ALA A 82 10.31 3.34 7.21
C ALA A 82 11.41 3.34 8.29
N GLY A 83 12.42 2.48 8.13
CA GLY A 83 13.56 2.34 9.03
C GLY A 83 13.30 1.52 10.30
N THR A 84 12.09 0.98 10.48
CA THR A 84 11.73 0.16 11.64
C THR A 84 11.55 -1.29 11.25
N GLU A 85 12.18 -2.21 11.97
CA GLU A 85 12.00 -3.64 11.78
C GLU A 85 10.67 -4.11 12.39
N LEU A 86 9.77 -4.61 11.53
CA LEU A 86 8.43 -5.04 11.92
C LEU A 86 8.43 -6.36 12.67
N THR A 87 9.34 -7.25 12.33
CA THR A 87 9.38 -8.64 12.83
C THR A 87 9.65 -8.75 14.33
N HIS A 88 10.30 -7.75 14.90
CA HIS A 88 10.57 -7.68 16.36
C HIS A 88 9.50 -6.93 17.16
N LEU A 89 8.53 -6.29 16.49
CA LEU A 89 7.44 -5.60 17.16
C LEU A 89 6.34 -6.58 17.59
N ASP A 90 5.77 -6.33 18.76
CA ASP A 90 4.49 -6.90 19.16
C ASP A 90 3.33 -6.33 18.31
N GLU A 91 2.12 -6.85 18.48
CA GLU A 91 0.98 -6.39 17.67
C GLU A 91 0.66 -4.91 17.91
N ASP A 92 0.77 -4.44 19.14
CA ASP A 92 0.54 -3.02 19.49
C ASP A 92 1.59 -2.12 18.82
N GLY A 93 2.85 -2.55 18.79
CA GLY A 93 3.93 -1.84 18.08
C GLY A 93 3.70 -1.78 16.58
N ARG A 94 3.30 -2.90 15.95
CA ARG A 94 2.94 -2.94 14.53
C ARG A 94 1.73 -2.06 14.25
N ALA A 95 0.68 -2.10 15.09
CA ALA A 95 -0.51 -1.28 14.93
C ALA A 95 -0.18 0.23 15.01
N ARG A 96 0.66 0.65 15.96
CA ARG A 96 1.12 2.04 16.07
C ARG A 96 1.90 2.48 14.83
N LEU A 97 2.81 1.63 14.34
CA LEU A 97 3.59 1.95 13.14
C LEU A 97 2.69 2.05 11.89
N ARG A 98 1.74 1.09 11.71
CA ARG A 98 0.75 1.15 10.64
C ARG A 98 -0.04 2.46 10.67
N ALA A 99 -0.58 2.82 11.83
CA ALA A 99 -1.36 4.06 11.99
C ALA A 99 -0.59 5.33 11.57
N GLN A 100 0.72 5.35 11.74
CA GLN A 100 1.57 6.50 11.45
C GLN A 100 2.19 6.50 10.05
N ARG A 101 2.47 5.33 9.47
CA ARG A 101 3.33 5.19 8.29
C ARG A 101 2.69 4.50 7.11
N VAL A 102 1.56 3.82 7.29
CA VAL A 102 0.95 2.96 6.28
C VAL A 102 -0.44 3.45 5.91
N GLY A 103 -0.69 3.56 4.61
CA GLY A 103 -2.03 3.64 4.02
C GLY A 103 -2.41 2.30 3.42
N LEU A 104 -3.68 1.94 3.52
CA LEU A 104 -4.19 0.66 3.01
C LEU A 104 -5.44 0.89 2.16
N VAL A 105 -5.44 0.33 0.96
CA VAL A 105 -6.57 0.30 0.02
C VAL A 105 -6.81 -1.15 -0.41
N PHE A 106 -8.05 -1.59 -0.35
CA PHE A 106 -8.43 -2.96 -0.67
C PHE A 106 -9.50 -2.99 -1.76
N GLN A 107 -9.62 -4.12 -2.43
CA GLN A 107 -10.65 -4.40 -3.42
C GLN A 107 -12.08 -4.22 -2.87
N SER A 108 -12.33 -4.61 -1.62
CA SER A 108 -13.65 -4.54 -0.97
C SER A 108 -13.88 -3.26 -0.16
N PHE A 109 -13.11 -2.19 -0.42
CA PHE A 109 -13.19 -0.86 0.20
C PHE A 109 -12.94 -0.85 1.72
N HIS A 110 -13.41 -1.82 2.47
CA HIS A 110 -13.32 -1.98 3.93
C HIS A 110 -13.71 -0.70 4.69
N LEU A 111 -14.76 -0.01 4.23
CA LEU A 111 -15.34 1.10 4.97
C LEU A 111 -16.12 0.57 6.17
N ILE A 112 -16.10 1.33 7.27
CA ILE A 112 -16.87 1.01 8.46
C ILE A 112 -18.34 1.42 8.20
N PRO A 113 -19.30 0.47 8.14
CA PRO A 113 -20.65 0.74 7.68
C PRO A 113 -21.43 1.70 8.57
N ALA A 114 -21.07 1.78 9.87
CA ALA A 114 -21.69 2.63 10.86
C ALA A 114 -21.18 4.09 10.85
N LEU A 115 -20.12 4.37 10.07
CA LEU A 115 -19.52 5.68 9.94
C LEU A 115 -19.85 6.30 8.58
N THR A 116 -20.05 7.62 8.56
CA THR A 116 -20.19 8.40 7.34
C THR A 116 -18.87 8.42 6.54
N ALA A 117 -18.89 8.92 5.31
CA ALA A 117 -17.68 9.12 4.51
C ALA A 117 -16.63 9.98 5.25
N LEU A 118 -17.09 11.08 5.87
CA LEU A 118 -16.23 11.96 6.65
C LEU A 118 -15.59 11.22 7.83
N GLU A 119 -16.39 10.52 8.62
CA GLU A 119 -15.90 9.79 9.80
C GLU A 119 -14.96 8.64 9.43
N ASN A 120 -15.22 7.93 8.32
CA ASN A 120 -14.28 6.93 7.81
C ASN A 120 -12.90 7.53 7.49
N VAL A 121 -12.85 8.74 6.92
CA VAL A 121 -11.59 9.42 6.59
C VAL A 121 -10.97 10.09 7.82
N MET A 122 -11.76 10.55 8.79
CA MET A 122 -11.27 11.11 10.06
C MET A 122 -10.58 10.07 10.94
N LEU A 123 -11.11 8.86 10.97
CA LEU A 123 -10.71 7.83 11.94
C LEU A 123 -9.19 7.61 12.04
N PRO A 124 -8.40 7.45 10.96
CA PRO A 124 -6.96 7.29 11.07
C PRO A 124 -6.26 8.48 11.76
N LEU A 125 -6.77 9.69 11.56
CA LEU A 125 -6.21 10.91 12.18
C LEU A 125 -6.54 10.98 13.67
N GLU A 126 -7.74 10.57 14.06
CA GLU A 126 -8.17 10.51 15.46
C GLU A 126 -7.37 9.47 16.25
N LEU A 127 -7.11 8.30 15.64
CA LEU A 127 -6.30 7.24 16.26
C LEU A 127 -4.86 7.69 16.56
N VAL A 128 -4.31 8.63 15.78
CA VAL A 128 -2.99 9.23 16.06
C VAL A 128 -3.07 10.57 16.81
N GLY A 129 -4.25 10.93 17.33
CA GLY A 129 -4.45 12.08 18.21
C GLY A 129 -4.39 13.44 17.51
N ARG A 130 -4.65 13.51 16.20
CA ARG A 130 -4.62 14.79 15.46
C ARG A 130 -5.85 15.65 15.74
N SER A 131 -5.65 16.85 16.23
CA SER A 131 -6.72 17.82 16.56
C SER A 131 -7.40 18.43 15.32
N ASP A 132 -6.75 18.38 14.15
CA ASP A 132 -7.29 18.90 12.88
C ASP A 132 -7.97 17.82 12.00
N ALA A 133 -8.29 16.63 12.57
CA ALA A 133 -8.80 15.48 11.85
C ALA A 133 -9.99 15.83 10.92
N ARG A 134 -10.99 16.54 11.43
CA ARG A 134 -12.19 16.92 10.65
C ARG A 134 -11.84 17.81 9.45
N ARG A 135 -10.98 18.81 9.63
CA ARG A 135 -10.56 19.72 8.56
C ARG A 135 -9.79 18.96 7.49
N ALA A 136 -8.78 18.18 7.89
CA ALA A 136 -7.95 17.41 6.96
C ALA A 136 -8.76 16.35 6.19
N ALA A 137 -9.70 15.68 6.85
CA ALA A 137 -10.59 14.72 6.20
C ALA A 137 -11.52 15.39 5.18
N THR A 138 -12.10 16.56 5.52
CA THR A 138 -12.96 17.32 4.60
C THR A 138 -12.19 17.78 3.36
N GLU A 139 -10.99 18.32 3.52
CA GLU A 139 -10.10 18.72 2.42
C GLU A 139 -9.73 17.52 1.54
N THR A 140 -9.46 16.36 2.15
CA THR A 140 -9.10 15.15 1.39
C THR A 140 -10.30 14.60 0.61
N LEU A 141 -11.50 14.59 1.19
CA LEU A 141 -12.73 14.22 0.48
C LEU A 141 -13.05 15.17 -0.68
N ASP A 142 -12.77 16.46 -0.52
CA ASP A 142 -12.92 17.43 -1.61
C ASP A 142 -11.98 17.12 -2.78
N ARG A 143 -10.72 16.78 -2.49
CA ARG A 143 -9.72 16.38 -3.49
C ARG A 143 -10.10 15.13 -4.29
N VAL A 144 -10.85 14.21 -3.69
CA VAL A 144 -11.36 13.02 -4.40
C VAL A 144 -12.76 13.22 -4.99
N GLY A 145 -13.27 14.48 -5.02
CA GLY A 145 -14.56 14.86 -5.62
C GLY A 145 -15.78 14.40 -4.83
N LEU A 146 -15.65 14.28 -3.48
CA LEU A 146 -16.73 13.82 -2.60
C LEU A 146 -17.19 14.87 -1.57
N ARG A 147 -16.97 16.16 -1.85
CA ARG A 147 -17.38 17.25 -0.95
C ARG A 147 -18.86 17.20 -0.58
N SER A 148 -19.75 16.89 -1.53
CA SER A 148 -21.19 16.79 -1.31
C SER A 148 -21.64 15.46 -0.67
N ARG A 149 -20.71 14.51 -0.46
CA ARG A 149 -20.99 13.17 0.06
C ARG A 149 -20.49 12.92 1.48
N THR A 150 -19.91 13.92 2.14
CA THR A 150 -19.28 13.79 3.47
C THR A 150 -20.18 13.16 4.53
N GLY A 151 -21.49 13.47 4.53
CA GLY A 151 -22.48 12.93 5.46
C GLY A 151 -23.13 11.60 5.05
N HIS A 152 -22.74 11.01 3.91
CA HIS A 152 -23.33 9.76 3.44
C HIS A 152 -22.65 8.54 4.09
N TYR A 153 -23.46 7.53 4.42
CA TYR A 153 -22.99 6.23 4.87
C TYR A 153 -22.56 5.37 3.66
N PRO A 154 -21.66 4.36 3.83
CA PRO A 154 -21.21 3.51 2.73
C PRO A 154 -22.34 2.94 1.87
N ARG A 155 -23.44 2.48 2.48
CA ARG A 155 -24.62 1.92 1.77
C ARG A 155 -25.33 2.93 0.83
N GLN A 156 -25.07 4.22 0.98
CA GLN A 156 -25.64 5.30 0.17
C GLN A 156 -24.71 5.76 -0.96
N LEU A 157 -23.52 5.16 -1.05
CA LEU A 157 -22.49 5.49 -2.00
C LEU A 157 -22.38 4.39 -3.06
N SER A 158 -22.14 4.78 -4.32
CA SER A 158 -21.77 3.84 -5.38
C SER A 158 -20.42 3.18 -5.08
N GLY A 159 -20.08 2.07 -5.75
CA GLY A 159 -18.79 1.39 -5.58
C GLY A 159 -17.59 2.31 -5.84
N GLY A 160 -17.66 3.12 -6.90
CA GLY A 160 -16.61 4.10 -7.19
C GLY A 160 -16.53 5.24 -6.16
N GLU A 161 -17.65 5.68 -5.57
CA GLU A 161 -17.64 6.63 -4.45
C GLU A 161 -17.04 6.01 -3.19
N GLN A 162 -17.39 4.76 -2.87
CA GLN A 162 -16.81 4.03 -1.75
C GLN A 162 -15.29 3.87 -1.90
N GLN A 163 -14.81 3.55 -3.11
CA GLN A 163 -13.37 3.44 -3.37
C GLN A 163 -12.67 4.79 -3.24
N ARG A 164 -13.28 5.89 -3.68
CA ARG A 164 -12.74 7.23 -3.45
C ARG A 164 -12.67 7.58 -1.95
N VAL A 165 -13.65 7.18 -1.13
CA VAL A 165 -13.57 7.31 0.34
C VAL A 165 -12.41 6.47 0.90
N ALA A 166 -12.23 5.23 0.42
CA ALA A 166 -11.13 4.37 0.85
C ALA A 166 -9.76 4.96 0.49
N LEU A 167 -9.60 5.52 -0.72
CA LEU A 167 -8.40 6.28 -1.12
C LEU A 167 -8.18 7.48 -0.21
N ALA A 168 -9.21 8.31 0.01
CA ALA A 168 -9.11 9.47 0.90
C ALA A 168 -8.65 9.06 2.30
N ARG A 169 -9.23 8.00 2.87
CA ARG A 169 -8.85 7.44 4.17
C ARG A 169 -7.39 6.99 4.22
N ALA A 170 -6.91 6.36 3.14
CA ALA A 170 -5.54 5.87 3.08
C ALA A 170 -4.49 6.99 2.94
N PHE A 171 -4.83 8.07 2.23
CA PHE A 171 -3.91 9.20 2.00
C PHE A 171 -3.97 10.31 3.06
N VAL A 172 -5.03 10.38 3.89
CA VAL A 172 -5.25 11.50 4.81
C VAL A 172 -4.15 11.65 5.87
N THR A 173 -3.50 10.57 6.26
CA THR A 173 -2.37 10.56 7.20
C THR A 173 -1.05 10.95 6.56
N ARG A 174 -0.98 11.06 5.22
CA ARG A 174 0.26 11.19 4.43
C ARG A 174 1.24 10.09 4.75
N PRO A 175 0.90 8.84 4.45
CA PRO A 175 1.69 7.68 4.82
C PRO A 175 3.04 7.67 4.07
N ALA A 176 4.06 7.02 4.67
CA ALA A 176 5.32 6.75 3.98
C ALA A 176 5.15 5.71 2.86
N VAL A 177 4.28 4.73 3.09
CA VAL A 177 3.97 3.66 2.12
C VAL A 177 2.46 3.48 2.02
N LEU A 178 1.95 3.45 0.80
CA LEU A 178 0.60 3.04 0.48
C LEU A 178 0.62 1.62 -0.12
N PHE A 179 -0.11 0.72 0.48
CA PHE A 179 -0.37 -0.60 -0.07
C PHE A 179 -1.78 -0.63 -0.67
N ALA A 180 -1.88 -1.04 -1.93
CA ALA A 180 -3.14 -1.16 -2.64
C ALA A 180 -3.30 -2.59 -3.17
N ASP A 181 -4.27 -3.33 -2.65
CA ASP A 181 -4.58 -4.69 -3.07
C ASP A 181 -5.80 -4.70 -3.99
N GLU A 182 -5.57 -4.90 -5.30
CA GLU A 182 -6.60 -4.93 -6.35
C GLU A 182 -7.60 -3.74 -6.26
N PRO A 183 -7.12 -2.48 -6.24
CA PRO A 183 -7.94 -1.32 -5.89
C PRO A 183 -9.08 -1.04 -6.87
N THR A 184 -9.10 -1.68 -8.03
CA THR A 184 -10.11 -1.52 -9.08
C THR A 184 -10.94 -2.78 -9.34
N GLY A 185 -10.61 -3.90 -8.68
CA GLY A 185 -11.11 -5.23 -9.01
C GLY A 185 -12.63 -5.45 -8.84
N ASN A 186 -13.31 -4.62 -8.03
CA ASN A 186 -14.77 -4.68 -7.84
C ASN A 186 -15.53 -3.58 -8.61
N LEU A 187 -14.89 -2.91 -9.56
CA LEU A 187 -15.46 -1.80 -10.31
C LEU A 187 -15.62 -2.16 -11.79
N ASP A 188 -16.56 -1.51 -12.47
CA ASP A 188 -16.62 -1.55 -13.91
C ASP A 188 -15.38 -0.88 -14.54
N THR A 189 -15.07 -1.23 -15.78
CA THR A 189 -13.86 -0.79 -16.48
C THR A 189 -13.68 0.72 -16.49
N VAL A 190 -14.75 1.49 -16.71
CA VAL A 190 -14.69 2.97 -16.81
C VAL A 190 -14.42 3.57 -15.43
N THR A 191 -15.11 3.09 -14.41
CA THR A 191 -14.91 3.54 -13.03
C THR A 191 -13.54 3.11 -12.53
N GLY A 192 -13.11 1.87 -12.82
CA GLY A 192 -11.79 1.35 -12.46
C GLY A 192 -10.65 2.21 -13.03
N ALA A 193 -10.72 2.58 -14.31
CA ALA A 193 -9.74 3.45 -14.95
C ALA A 193 -9.62 4.80 -14.21
N ARG A 194 -10.76 5.44 -13.89
CA ARG A 194 -10.78 6.71 -13.14
C ARG A 194 -10.20 6.59 -11.72
N ILE A 195 -10.46 5.47 -11.05
CA ILE A 195 -9.88 5.19 -9.73
C ILE A 195 -8.37 4.97 -9.82
N GLY A 196 -7.90 4.27 -10.86
CA GLY A 196 -6.48 4.11 -11.15
C GLY A 196 -5.79 5.46 -11.39
N GLU A 197 -6.37 6.33 -12.22
CA GLU A 197 -5.86 7.68 -12.44
C GLU A 197 -5.75 8.47 -11.14
N LEU A 198 -6.82 8.49 -10.33
CA LEU A 198 -6.86 9.18 -9.05
C LEU A 198 -5.80 8.64 -8.07
N LEU A 199 -5.61 7.33 -8.01
CA LEU A 199 -4.58 6.69 -7.16
C LEU A 199 -3.18 7.23 -7.49
N PHE A 200 -2.80 7.23 -8.78
CA PHE A 200 -1.48 7.72 -9.20
C PHE A 200 -1.34 9.24 -9.06
N GLU A 201 -2.41 10.02 -9.29
CA GLU A 201 -2.42 11.46 -9.04
C GLU A 201 -2.17 11.79 -7.55
N LEU A 202 -2.89 11.11 -6.65
CA LEU A 202 -2.71 11.28 -5.21
C LEU A 202 -1.30 10.86 -4.77
N ASN A 203 -0.78 9.77 -5.35
CA ASN A 203 0.57 9.28 -5.07
C ASN A 203 1.63 10.30 -5.48
N ALA A 204 1.59 10.81 -6.70
CA ALA A 204 2.54 11.80 -7.20
C ALA A 204 2.54 13.08 -6.35
N ASN A 205 1.36 13.53 -5.90
CA ASN A 205 1.23 14.75 -5.07
C ASN A 205 1.70 14.57 -3.62
N SER A 206 1.81 13.34 -3.11
CA SER A 206 2.15 13.05 -1.71
C SER A 206 3.57 12.55 -1.50
N GLN A 207 4.30 12.21 -2.57
CA GLN A 207 5.60 11.53 -2.52
C GLN A 207 5.58 10.22 -1.69
N THR A 208 4.42 9.59 -1.63
CA THR A 208 4.22 8.31 -0.94
C THR A 208 4.78 7.19 -1.80
N THR A 209 5.45 6.23 -1.22
CA THR A 209 5.82 4.98 -1.92
C THR A 209 4.57 4.15 -2.16
N LEU A 210 4.33 3.70 -3.40
CA LEU A 210 3.17 2.89 -3.74
C LEU A 210 3.59 1.43 -3.97
N VAL A 211 2.94 0.51 -3.25
CA VAL A 211 3.01 -0.94 -3.51
C VAL A 211 1.64 -1.40 -3.98
N LEU A 212 1.53 -1.66 -5.28
CA LEU A 212 0.28 -2.03 -5.94
C LEU A 212 0.26 -3.52 -6.27
N VAL A 213 -0.66 -4.27 -5.68
CA VAL A 213 -1.00 -5.62 -6.13
C VAL A 213 -2.12 -5.51 -7.15
N THR A 214 -1.90 -6.03 -8.35
CA THR A 214 -2.91 -6.00 -9.41
C THR A 214 -2.70 -7.09 -10.45
N HIS A 215 -3.79 -7.46 -11.14
CA HIS A 215 -3.76 -8.25 -12.37
C HIS A 215 -4.04 -7.37 -13.61
N ASP A 216 -4.23 -6.07 -13.43
CA ASP A 216 -4.43 -5.09 -14.51
C ASP A 216 -3.06 -4.60 -15.02
N ASP A 217 -2.68 -5.05 -16.21
CA ASP A 217 -1.43 -4.67 -16.86
C ASP A 217 -1.34 -3.16 -17.11
N THR A 218 -2.48 -2.48 -17.35
CA THR A 218 -2.52 -1.03 -17.55
C THR A 218 -2.07 -0.27 -16.31
N LEU A 219 -2.48 -0.73 -15.13
CA LEU A 219 -2.02 -0.14 -13.87
C LEU A 219 -0.57 -0.53 -13.56
N ALA A 220 -0.20 -1.78 -13.82
CA ALA A 220 1.15 -2.27 -13.56
C ALA A 220 2.22 -1.53 -14.38
N THR A 221 1.94 -1.22 -15.66
CA THR A 221 2.86 -0.48 -16.54
C THR A 221 3.09 0.98 -16.14
N ARG A 222 2.28 1.53 -15.25
CA ARG A 222 2.47 2.88 -14.68
C ARG A 222 3.45 2.90 -13.52
N CYS A 223 3.81 1.75 -12.99
CA CYS A 223 4.80 1.62 -11.92
C CYS A 223 6.23 1.58 -12.51
N GLU A 224 7.19 2.08 -11.74
CA GLU A 224 8.60 2.11 -12.16
C GLU A 224 9.23 0.72 -12.18
N ARG A 225 8.75 -0.17 -11.29
CA ARG A 225 9.20 -1.57 -11.22
C ARG A 225 8.01 -2.50 -11.08
N VAL A 226 8.16 -3.68 -11.68
CA VAL A 226 7.16 -4.75 -11.60
C VAL A 226 7.83 -6.00 -11.04
N PHE A 227 7.34 -6.47 -9.92
CA PHE A 227 7.69 -7.76 -9.34
C PHE A 227 6.66 -8.80 -9.80
N ARG A 228 7.14 -9.87 -10.41
CA ARG A 228 6.28 -11.00 -10.79
C ARG A 228 6.31 -12.07 -9.72
N MET A 229 5.13 -12.52 -9.30
CA MET A 229 5.01 -13.54 -8.27
C MET A 229 4.40 -14.82 -8.85
N GLU A 230 5.09 -15.96 -8.70
CA GLU A 230 4.66 -17.28 -9.15
C GLU A 230 4.87 -18.29 -8.04
N ALA A 231 3.81 -19.03 -7.69
CA ALA A 231 3.85 -20.10 -6.66
C ALA A 231 4.59 -19.68 -5.36
N GLY A 232 4.33 -18.45 -4.90
CA GLY A 232 4.90 -17.93 -3.66
C GLY A 232 6.30 -17.33 -3.78
N LYS A 233 6.90 -17.26 -4.97
CA LYS A 233 8.26 -16.71 -5.21
C LYS A 233 8.22 -15.51 -6.12
N LEU A 234 9.22 -14.63 -6.00
CA LEU A 234 9.51 -13.61 -7.01
C LEU A 234 10.36 -14.22 -8.12
N VAL A 235 9.99 -13.93 -9.39
CA VAL A 235 10.63 -14.43 -10.61
C VAL A 235 10.97 -13.29 -11.54
#